data_e0707cd4d37bf3f795dfa0ad1f5509da
#
_entry.id   e0707cd4d37bf3f795dfa0ad1f5509da
#
_cell.length_a   1.000
_cell.length_b   1.000
_cell.length_c   1.000
_cell.angle_alpha   90.00
_cell.angle_beta   90.00
_cell.angle_gamma   90.00
#
_symmetry.space_group_name_H-M   'P 1'
#
loop_
_entity.id
_entity.type
_entity.pdbx_description
1 polymer ?
#
loop_
_entity_poly.entity_id
_entity_poly.type
_entity_poly.pdbx_seq_one_letter_code
_entity_poly.pdbx_strand_id
1 'polypeptide(L)'
;MDEWIRFFRVSGMNHCNGGPGAWVLGQGGNAAAAGVPFERENNVLKAVVDWVEQGVAPSYIEGTKFVNDTVALGVDFKRRHCKYPLRNTLVGADFKDPKSWECK
;
A
#
# COMPACT_ATOMS: atom_id res chain seq x y z
N MET A 1 16.95 -9.18 11.31
CA MET A 1 15.89 -8.20 11.60
C MET A 1 14.58 -8.46 10.86
N ASP A 2 14.64 -9.04 9.68
CA ASP A 2 13.42 -9.34 8.89
C ASP A 2 12.45 -10.28 9.58
N GLU A 3 12.89 -11.02 10.58
CA GLU A 3 12.05 -11.98 11.31
C GLU A 3 10.98 -11.28 12.17
N TRP A 4 11.22 -10.02 12.56
CA TRP A 4 10.34 -9.33 13.51
C TRP A 4 10.11 -7.85 13.18
N ILE A 5 10.81 -7.28 12.19
CA ILE A 5 10.59 -5.90 11.76
C ILE A 5 10.73 -5.80 10.24
N ARG A 6 9.83 -5.05 9.61
CA ARG A 6 9.88 -4.74 8.17
C ARG A 6 9.53 -3.28 7.98
N PHE A 7 10.26 -2.62 7.09
CA PHE A 7 10.11 -1.20 6.83
C PHE A 7 9.64 -0.98 5.39
N PHE A 8 8.58 -0.19 5.24
CA PHE A 8 8.02 0.15 3.94
C PHE A 8 7.96 1.67 3.81
N ARG A 9 8.45 2.18 2.69
CA ARG A 9 8.30 3.59 2.35
C ARG A 9 7.10 3.76 1.45
N VAL A 10 6.23 4.70 1.79
CA VAL A 10 5.02 5.00 1.02
C VAL A 10 5.25 6.30 0.26
N SER A 11 5.54 6.17 -1.03
CA SER A 11 5.82 7.33 -1.88
C SER A 11 4.56 8.16 -2.11
N GLY A 12 4.68 9.48 -1.96
CA GLY A 12 3.59 10.40 -2.24
C GLY A 12 2.52 10.46 -1.17
N MET A 13 2.82 10.03 0.05
CA MET A 13 1.92 10.21 1.19
C MET A 13 2.38 11.39 2.03
N ASN A 14 1.43 12.24 2.44
CA ASN A 14 1.68 13.29 3.42
C ASN A 14 1.78 12.69 4.82
N HIS A 15 1.76 13.51 5.85
CA HIS A 15 1.86 13.01 7.22
C HIS A 15 0.65 12.13 7.55
N CYS A 16 0.86 10.83 7.55
CA CYS A 16 -0.10 9.77 7.89
C CYS A 16 -1.22 9.54 6.88
N ASN A 17 -1.55 10.49 6.01
CA ASN A 17 -2.62 10.35 5.03
C ASN A 17 -2.52 11.44 3.96
N GLY A 18 -3.31 11.29 2.90
CA GLY A 18 -3.36 12.27 1.82
C GLY A 18 -2.13 12.24 0.93
N GLY A 19 -2.10 13.14 -0.04
CA GLY A 19 -1.01 13.24 -0.99
C GLY A 19 -1.31 12.60 -2.33
N PRO A 20 -0.41 12.78 -3.32
CA PRO A 20 -0.64 12.30 -4.68
C PRO A 20 -0.38 10.81 -4.91
N GLY A 21 0.25 10.13 -3.97
CA GLY A 21 0.59 8.72 -4.10
C GLY A 21 -0.55 7.78 -3.71
N ALA A 22 -0.31 6.47 -3.80
CA ALA A 22 -1.26 5.44 -3.38
C ALA A 22 -1.12 5.26 -1.86
N TRP A 23 -1.73 6.16 -1.11
CA TRP A 23 -1.51 6.30 0.33
C TRP A 23 -2.50 5.52 1.20
N VAL A 24 -3.60 5.00 0.64
CA VAL A 24 -4.60 4.30 1.46
C VAL A 24 -4.15 2.87 1.73
N LEU A 25 -3.91 2.58 3.00
CA LEU A 25 -3.40 1.28 3.48
C LEU A 25 -4.29 0.66 4.56
N GLY A 26 -5.52 1.20 4.73
CA GLY A 26 -6.40 0.76 5.79
C GLY A 26 -6.08 1.37 7.16
N GLN A 27 -5.24 2.39 7.21
CA GLN A 27 -4.91 3.08 8.45
C GLN A 27 -6.13 3.81 9.02
N GLY A 28 -6.24 3.83 10.33
CA GLY A 28 -7.38 4.46 11.01
C GLY A 28 -7.38 5.98 10.90
N GLY A 29 -8.50 6.59 11.29
CA GLY A 29 -8.64 8.04 11.39
C GLY A 29 -8.95 8.77 10.09
N ASN A 30 -9.19 8.03 9.00
CA ASN A 30 -9.51 8.65 7.72
C ASN A 30 -10.60 7.85 7.00
N ALA A 31 -11.61 8.56 6.45
CA ALA A 31 -12.73 7.91 5.78
C ALA A 31 -12.30 7.09 4.55
N ALA A 32 -11.30 7.56 3.81
CA ALA A 32 -10.79 6.84 2.63
C ALA A 32 -10.16 5.51 3.02
N ALA A 33 -9.54 5.44 4.19
CA ALA A 33 -8.89 4.21 4.65
C ALA A 33 -9.87 3.06 4.86
N ALA A 34 -11.15 3.35 5.13
CA ALA A 34 -12.19 2.34 5.27
C ALA A 34 -12.65 1.77 3.92
N GLY A 35 -12.21 2.35 2.81
CA GLY A 35 -12.62 1.94 1.47
C GLY A 35 -11.86 0.75 0.91
N VAL A 36 -10.84 0.24 1.60
CA VAL A 36 -10.07 -0.91 1.12
C VAL A 36 -10.50 -2.19 1.84
N PRO A 37 -10.43 -3.35 1.17
CA PRO A 37 -10.81 -4.62 1.82
C PRO A 37 -9.82 -4.97 2.93
N PHE A 38 -10.31 -5.74 3.93
CA PHE A 38 -9.47 -6.22 5.01
C PHE A 38 -8.70 -7.47 4.57
N GLU A 39 -7.75 -7.26 3.67
CA GLU A 39 -6.88 -8.29 3.13
C GLU A 39 -5.41 -7.89 3.34
N ARG A 40 -4.52 -8.88 3.53
CA ARG A 40 -3.11 -8.60 3.88
C ARG A 40 -2.36 -7.76 2.84
N GLU A 41 -2.77 -7.87 1.59
CA GLU A 41 -2.12 -7.14 0.49
C GLU A 41 -2.46 -5.64 0.49
N ASN A 42 -3.65 -5.29 0.99
CA ASN A 42 -4.19 -3.93 0.90
C ASN A 42 -4.35 -3.23 2.24
N ASN A 43 -4.24 -3.97 3.34
CA ASN A 43 -4.55 -3.45 4.67
C ASN A 43 -3.39 -3.77 5.61
N VAL A 44 -2.77 -2.73 6.15
CA VAL A 44 -1.59 -2.87 6.99
C VAL A 44 -1.88 -3.61 8.28
N LEU A 45 -3.06 -3.42 8.87
CA LEU A 45 -3.43 -4.15 10.09
C LEU A 45 -3.57 -5.66 9.81
N LYS A 46 -4.25 -6.02 8.71
CA LYS A 46 -4.39 -7.43 8.33
C LYS A 46 -3.03 -8.06 8.01
N ALA A 47 -2.14 -7.30 7.38
CA ALA A 47 -0.78 -7.79 7.11
C ALA A 47 -0.05 -8.16 8.41
N VAL A 48 -0.17 -7.33 9.45
CA VAL A 48 0.44 -7.60 10.75
C VAL A 48 -0.22 -8.80 11.43
N VAL A 49 -1.55 -8.88 11.40
CA VAL A 49 -2.29 -10.01 11.98
C VAL A 49 -1.87 -11.34 11.34
N ASP A 50 -1.79 -11.38 10.02
CA ASP A 50 -1.38 -12.59 9.29
C ASP A 50 0.09 -12.95 9.56
N TRP A 51 0.94 -11.95 9.76
CA TRP A 51 2.33 -12.21 10.11
C TRP A 51 2.43 -12.87 11.48
N VAL A 52 1.74 -12.32 12.48
CA VAL A 52 1.79 -12.83 13.85
C VAL A 52 1.09 -14.19 13.97
N GLU A 53 -0.10 -14.35 13.38
CA GLU A 53 -0.94 -15.51 13.60
C GLU A 53 -0.69 -16.66 12.62
N GLN A 54 -0.24 -16.35 11.40
CA GLN A 54 -0.06 -17.36 10.36
C GLN A 54 1.37 -17.47 9.84
N GLY A 55 2.28 -16.66 10.36
CA GLY A 55 3.68 -16.67 9.94
C GLY A 55 3.91 -16.11 8.54
N VAL A 56 2.96 -15.35 7.99
CA VAL A 56 3.07 -14.77 6.65
C VAL A 56 3.59 -13.34 6.77
N ALA A 57 4.89 -13.16 6.61
CA ALA A 57 5.51 -11.85 6.67
C ALA A 57 5.30 -11.09 5.34
N PRO A 58 4.92 -9.80 5.38
CA PRO A 58 4.66 -9.06 4.16
C PRO A 58 5.94 -8.71 3.40
N SER A 59 5.93 -8.94 2.09
CA SER A 59 7.02 -8.51 1.20
C SER A 59 6.69 -7.16 0.54
N TYR A 60 5.43 -6.84 0.44
CA TYR A 60 4.94 -5.55 -0.03
C TYR A 60 3.56 -5.28 0.56
N ILE A 61 3.16 -4.02 0.55
CA ILE A 61 1.78 -3.61 0.82
C ILE A 61 1.29 -2.84 -0.40
N GLU A 62 0.12 -3.17 -0.92
CA GLU A 62 -0.45 -2.45 -2.05
C GLU A 62 -1.30 -1.28 -1.54
N GLY A 63 -0.84 -0.07 -1.82
CA GLY A 63 -1.60 1.14 -1.53
C GLY A 63 -2.65 1.40 -2.61
N THR A 64 -3.72 2.08 -2.22
CA THR A 64 -4.80 2.48 -3.12
C THR A 64 -4.92 3.99 -3.15
N LYS A 65 -5.11 4.54 -4.35
CA LYS A 65 -5.45 5.95 -4.56
C LYS A 65 -6.86 6.01 -5.10
N PHE A 66 -7.75 6.67 -4.37
CA PHE A 66 -9.10 6.92 -4.87
C PHE A 66 -9.13 8.23 -5.67
N VAL A 67 -10.01 8.29 -6.67
CA VAL A 67 -10.20 9.50 -7.47
C VAL A 67 -10.56 10.65 -6.54
N ASN A 68 -9.77 11.72 -6.57
CA ASN A 68 -9.95 12.90 -5.71
C ASN A 68 -10.07 12.53 -4.21
N ASP A 69 -9.36 11.46 -3.78
CA ASP A 69 -9.41 10.92 -2.42
C ASP A 69 -10.82 10.60 -1.92
N THR A 70 -11.75 10.33 -2.84
CA THR A 70 -13.16 10.09 -2.54
C THR A 70 -13.53 8.66 -2.91
N VAL A 71 -13.86 7.83 -1.92
CA VAL A 71 -14.16 6.41 -2.12
C VAL A 71 -15.32 6.22 -3.12
N ALA A 72 -16.34 7.08 -3.04
CA ALA A 72 -17.51 6.99 -3.92
C ALA A 72 -17.17 7.18 -5.41
N LEU A 73 -16.04 7.83 -5.72
CA LEU A 73 -15.61 8.05 -7.10
C LEU A 73 -14.77 6.88 -7.65
N GLY A 74 -14.49 5.87 -6.81
CA GLY A 74 -13.78 4.69 -7.23
C GLY A 74 -12.25 4.82 -7.17
N VAL A 75 -11.58 3.74 -7.54
CA VAL A 75 -10.12 3.65 -7.50
C VAL A 75 -9.52 4.34 -8.72
N ASP A 76 -8.57 5.25 -8.48
CA ASP A 76 -7.77 5.86 -9.55
C ASP A 76 -6.64 4.92 -9.97
N PHE A 77 -5.82 4.50 -9.01
CA PHE A 77 -4.76 3.51 -9.26
C PHE A 77 -4.34 2.83 -7.96
N LYS A 78 -3.64 1.71 -8.10
CA LYS A 78 -3.02 0.99 -7.00
C LYS A 78 -1.52 0.89 -7.27
N ARG A 79 -0.73 0.87 -6.19
CA ARG A 79 0.73 0.75 -6.30
C ARG A 79 1.29 0.01 -5.11
N ARG A 80 2.20 -0.92 -5.37
CA ARG A 80 2.88 -1.63 -4.30
C ARG A 80 3.91 -0.74 -3.63
N HIS A 81 4.00 -0.86 -2.33
CA HIS A 81 5.08 -0.27 -1.55
C HIS A 81 5.98 -1.41 -1.09
N CYS A 82 7.20 -1.40 -1.54
CA CYS A 82 8.10 -2.55 -1.39
C CYS A 82 8.82 -2.52 -0.04
N LYS A 83 9.13 -3.71 0.47
CA LYS A 83 9.95 -3.84 1.68
C LYS A 83 11.32 -3.21 1.43
N TYR A 84 11.77 -2.33 2.33
CA TYR A 84 13.11 -1.74 2.26
C TYR A 84 14.16 -2.85 2.24
N PRO A 85 15.23 -2.79 1.47
CA PRO A 85 15.70 -1.64 0.67
C PRO A 85 15.18 -1.59 -0.77
N LEU A 86 14.28 -2.47 -1.14
CA LEU A 86 13.74 -2.48 -2.50
C LEU A 86 12.87 -1.24 -2.73
N ARG A 87 12.82 -0.79 -3.99
CA ARG A 87 11.99 0.33 -4.41
C ARG A 87 11.03 -0.14 -5.48
N ASN A 88 9.82 0.38 -5.43
CA ASN A 88 8.87 0.15 -6.52
C ASN A 88 9.31 0.99 -7.72
N THR A 89 9.71 0.34 -8.80
CA THR A 89 10.35 0.98 -9.95
C THR A 89 9.48 0.82 -11.19
N LEU A 90 9.24 1.94 -11.89
CA LEU A 90 8.45 1.92 -13.12
C LEU A 90 9.25 1.24 -14.24
N VAL A 91 8.70 0.16 -14.79
CA VAL A 91 9.32 -0.61 -15.88
C VAL A 91 8.40 -0.70 -17.11
N GLY A 92 7.14 -0.34 -16.99
CA GLY A 92 6.16 -0.34 -18.07
C GLY A 92 5.76 1.07 -18.49
N ALA A 93 4.79 1.17 -19.41
CA ALA A 93 4.39 2.44 -20.00
C ALA A 93 3.31 3.17 -19.19
N ASP A 94 2.40 2.43 -18.54
CA ASP A 94 1.27 3.01 -17.82
C ASP A 94 1.57 3.05 -16.31
N PHE A 95 1.86 4.24 -15.79
CA PHE A 95 2.20 4.40 -14.38
C PHE A 95 1.03 4.08 -13.44
N LYS A 96 -0.20 4.03 -13.94
CA LYS A 96 -1.38 3.67 -13.14
C LYS A 96 -1.63 2.16 -13.07
N ASP A 97 -1.00 1.38 -13.93
CA ASP A 97 -1.10 -0.09 -13.92
C ASP A 97 -0.09 -0.65 -12.93
N PRO A 98 -0.55 -1.36 -11.87
CA PRO A 98 0.38 -1.98 -10.91
C PRO A 98 1.41 -2.90 -11.56
N LYS A 99 1.07 -3.53 -12.68
CA LYS A 99 1.97 -4.43 -13.42
C LYS A 99 3.11 -3.70 -14.11
N SER A 100 3.01 -2.37 -14.25
CA SER A 100 4.09 -1.55 -14.80
C SER A 100 5.22 -1.29 -13.81
N TRP A 101 5.11 -1.76 -12.59
CA TRP A 101 6.05 -1.50 -11.51
C TRP A 101 6.63 -2.79 -10.95
N GLU A 102 7.89 -2.76 -10.59
CA GLU A 102 8.59 -3.88 -9.95
C GLU A 102 9.34 -3.43 -8.71
N CYS A 103 9.41 -4.30 -7.70
CA CYS A 103 10.27 -4.09 -6.55
C CYS A 103 11.71 -4.43 -6.92
N LYS A 104 12.56 -3.43 -6.92
CA LYS A 104 13.99 -3.59 -7.27
C LYS A 104 14.91 -3.01 -6.23
#